data_c3a442af1d5c330a411cc0f15585052a
#
_entry.id   c3a442af1d5c330a411cc0f15585052a
#
_cell.length_a   1.000
_cell.length_b   1.000
_cell.length_c   1.000
_cell.angle_alpha   90.00
_cell.angle_beta   90.00
_cell.angle_gamma   90.00
#
_symmetry.space_group_name_H-M   'P 1'
#
loop_
_entity.id
_entity.type
_entity.pdbx_description
1 polymer ?
#
loop_
_entity_poly.entity_id
_entity_poly.type
_entity_poly.pdbx_seq_one_letter_code
_entity_poly.pdbx_strand_id
1 'polypeptide(L)'
;MTNAPVASPRLIQAINTAAWAHRDHVRKGTDIPYVSHVVGVMHLVSQVTDDEDVLVAALFHDILEDVPEDYSPQRMAEEFGDRVVELVRGVT
;
A
#
# COMPACT_ATOMS: atom_id res chain seq x y z
N MET A 1 21.10 3.63 16.50
CA MET A 1 20.70 3.55 16.12
C MET A 1 19.91 3.35 15.61
N THR A 2 19.72 3.27 15.14
CA THR A 2 19.17 3.21 14.59
C THR A 2 18.32 2.87 14.14
N ASN A 3 17.80 2.79 14.07
CA ASN A 3 16.98 2.41 13.59
C ASN A 3 16.51 2.49 12.42
N ALA A 4 16.18 1.70 11.96
CA ALA A 4 16.16 1.82 10.57
C ALA A 4 14.89 2.45 10.12
N PRO A 5 14.96 3.60 9.55
CA PRO A 5 13.75 4.22 9.03
C PRO A 5 13.26 3.40 7.85
N VAL A 6 11.97 3.29 7.77
CA VAL A 6 11.32 2.56 6.70
C VAL A 6 11.07 3.42 5.47
N ALA A 7 11.51 4.66 5.49
CA ALA A 7 11.16 5.62 4.44
C ALA A 7 12.13 5.52 3.25
N SER A 8 12.13 4.38 2.54
CA SER A 8 12.85 4.28 1.28
C SER A 8 12.12 5.07 0.19
N PRO A 9 12.82 5.49 -0.88
CA PRO A 9 12.15 6.16 -2.00
C PRO A 9 11.01 5.32 -2.59
N ARG A 10 11.20 4.01 -2.68
CA ARG A 10 10.17 3.11 -3.21
C ARG A 10 8.96 3.06 -2.29
N LEU A 11 9.16 3.03 -0.99
CA LEU A 11 8.05 3.00 -0.05
C LEU A 11 7.30 4.34 -0.05
N ILE A 12 8.01 5.45 -0.17
CA ILE A 12 7.38 6.77 -0.29
C ILE A 12 6.55 6.83 -1.57
N GLN A 13 7.07 6.29 -2.68
CA GLN A 13 6.31 6.22 -3.92
C GLN A 13 5.03 5.39 -3.73
N ALA A 14 5.13 4.28 -3.02
CA ALA A 14 3.97 3.44 -2.74
C ALA A 14 2.92 4.17 -1.90
N ILE A 15 3.35 4.93 -0.90
CA ILE A 15 2.43 5.72 -0.08
C ILE A 15 1.72 6.77 -0.96
N ASN A 16 2.47 7.43 -1.84
CA ASN A 16 1.87 8.41 -2.75
C ASN A 16 0.86 7.76 -3.70
N THR A 17 1.19 6.57 -4.21
CA THR A 17 0.28 5.83 -5.08
C THR A 17 -1.00 5.44 -4.34
N ALA A 18 -0.87 4.97 -3.09
CA ALA A 18 -2.04 4.61 -2.29
C ALA A 18 -2.90 5.83 -1.98
N ALA A 19 -2.27 6.97 -1.68
CA ALA A 19 -2.99 8.21 -1.44
C ALA A 19 -3.76 8.65 -2.68
N TRP A 20 -3.13 8.56 -3.84
CA TRP A 20 -3.78 8.90 -5.11
C TRP A 20 -4.96 7.96 -5.39
N ALA A 21 -4.75 6.65 -5.23
CA ALA A 21 -5.78 5.65 -5.52
C ALA A 21 -7.02 5.85 -4.63
N HIS A 22 -6.81 6.19 -3.37
CA HIS A 22 -7.88 6.37 -2.40
C HIS A 22 -8.24 7.84 -2.15
N ARG A 23 -7.91 8.72 -3.10
CA ARG A 23 -8.05 10.17 -2.91
C ARG A 23 -9.48 10.61 -2.59
N ASP A 24 -10.47 9.85 -3.06
CA ASP A 24 -11.88 10.19 -2.84
C ASP A 24 -12.52 9.34 -1.74
N HIS A 25 -11.71 8.55 -1.02
CA HIS A 25 -12.22 7.64 -0.02
C HIS A 25 -11.91 8.12 1.39
N VAL A 26 -12.89 7.98 2.26
CA VAL A 26 -12.70 8.19 3.70
C VAL A 26 -13.05 6.91 4.43
N ARG A 27 -12.60 6.80 5.68
CA ARG A 27 -12.97 5.69 6.52
C ARG A 27 -14.46 5.81 6.86
N LYS A 28 -15.14 4.65 6.85
CA LYS A 28 -16.58 4.58 7.06
C LYS A 28 -16.97 5.32 8.33
N GLY A 29 -17.93 6.23 8.22
CA GLY A 29 -18.44 6.98 9.35
C GLY A 29 -17.58 8.14 9.79
N THR A 30 -16.54 8.50 9.00
CA THR A 30 -15.62 9.58 9.35
C THR A 30 -15.33 10.42 8.12
N ASP A 31 -14.58 11.51 8.31
CA ASP A 31 -14.01 12.30 7.21
C ASP A 31 -12.50 12.06 7.09
N ILE A 32 -11.98 11.01 7.74
CA ILE A 32 -10.55 10.70 7.72
C ILE A 32 -10.19 10.04 6.39
N PRO A 33 -9.20 10.59 5.66
CA PRO A 33 -8.78 10.00 4.38
C PRO A 33 -8.39 8.52 4.55
N TYR A 34 -8.86 7.70 3.61
CA TYR A 34 -8.67 6.24 3.71
C TYR A 34 -7.20 5.84 3.72
N VAL A 35 -6.33 6.66 3.10
CA VAL A 35 -4.90 6.38 3.07
C VAL A 35 -4.32 6.25 4.48
N SER A 36 -4.89 6.95 5.47
CA SER A 36 -4.38 6.82 6.84
C SER A 36 -4.56 5.42 7.38
N HIS A 37 -5.63 4.72 6.97
CA HIS A 37 -5.85 3.32 7.36
C HIS A 37 -4.77 2.41 6.75
N VAL A 38 -4.50 2.53 5.45
CA VAL A 38 -3.54 1.63 4.81
C VAL A 38 -2.10 1.90 5.28
N VAL A 39 -1.77 3.16 5.58
CA VAL A 39 -0.47 3.49 6.19
C VAL A 39 -0.36 2.88 7.58
N GLY A 40 -1.45 2.92 8.35
CA GLY A 40 -1.49 2.27 9.66
C GLY A 40 -1.29 0.78 9.58
N VAL A 41 -1.92 0.12 8.61
CA VAL A 41 -1.73 -1.32 8.37
C VAL A 41 -0.28 -1.61 8.01
N MET A 42 0.30 -0.82 7.11
CA MET A 42 1.71 -0.97 6.74
C MET A 42 2.61 -0.82 7.97
N HIS A 43 2.33 0.15 8.82
CA HIS A 43 3.11 0.37 10.03
C HIS A 43 3.06 -0.85 10.95
N LEU A 44 1.88 -1.44 11.14
CA LEU A 44 1.75 -2.64 11.96
C LEU A 44 2.53 -3.81 11.36
N VAL A 45 2.47 -3.98 10.05
CA VAL A 45 3.22 -5.04 9.35
C VAL A 45 4.72 -4.82 9.53
N SER A 46 5.17 -3.55 9.53
CA SER A 46 6.59 -3.23 9.69
C SER A 46 7.14 -3.64 11.06
N GLN A 47 6.27 -3.92 12.03
CA GLN A 47 6.69 -4.40 13.34
C GLN A 47 7.14 -5.86 13.31
N VAL A 48 6.76 -6.61 12.26
CA VAL A 48 7.07 -8.04 12.17
C VAL A 48 7.91 -8.40 10.96
N THR A 49 8.13 -7.48 10.04
CA THR A 49 8.98 -7.73 8.87
C THR A 49 9.57 -6.43 8.35
N ASP A 50 10.76 -6.53 7.75
CA ASP A 50 11.38 -5.42 7.02
C ASP A 50 11.39 -5.67 5.52
N ASP A 51 10.67 -6.71 5.05
CA ASP A 51 10.55 -7.01 3.62
C ASP A 51 9.74 -5.91 2.94
N GLU A 52 10.40 -5.10 2.12
CA GLU A 52 9.77 -3.94 1.53
C GLU A 52 8.59 -4.30 0.63
N ASP A 53 8.67 -5.41 -0.10
CA ASP A 53 7.55 -5.86 -0.94
C ASP A 53 6.31 -6.16 -0.10
N VAL A 54 6.51 -6.72 1.10
CA VAL A 54 5.39 -7.00 2.01
C VAL A 54 4.79 -5.69 2.51
N LEU A 55 5.63 -4.69 2.81
CA LEU A 55 5.13 -3.38 3.25
C LEU A 55 4.35 -2.69 2.14
N VAL A 56 4.86 -2.74 0.91
CA VAL A 56 4.15 -2.16 -0.24
C VAL A 56 2.83 -2.89 -0.46
N ALA A 57 2.82 -4.22 -0.36
CA ALA A 57 1.60 -5.00 -0.51
C ALA A 57 0.56 -4.62 0.55
N ALA A 58 1.02 -4.36 1.78
CA ALA A 58 0.12 -3.92 2.84
C ALA A 58 -0.55 -2.58 2.50
N LEU A 59 0.21 -1.66 1.91
CA LEU A 59 -0.34 -0.39 1.44
C LEU A 59 -1.37 -0.56 0.33
N PHE A 60 -1.23 -1.61 -0.48
CA PHE A 60 -2.00 -1.80 -1.70
C PHE A 60 -3.12 -2.84 -1.55
N HIS A 61 -3.31 -3.41 -0.36
CA HIS A 61 -4.17 -4.59 -0.22
C HIS A 61 -5.60 -4.38 -0.71
N ASP A 62 -6.12 -3.15 -0.67
CA ASP A 62 -7.48 -2.83 -1.10
C ASP A 62 -7.57 -2.23 -2.50
N ILE A 63 -6.43 -1.84 -3.10
CA ILE A 63 -6.47 -1.06 -4.34
C ILE A 63 -7.15 -1.82 -5.48
N LEU A 64 -6.81 -3.09 -5.65
CA LEU A 64 -7.32 -3.87 -6.78
C LEU A 64 -8.81 -4.17 -6.65
N GLU A 65 -9.34 -4.15 -5.44
CA GLU A 65 -10.78 -4.35 -5.21
C GLU A 65 -11.55 -3.03 -5.28
N ASP A 66 -10.98 -1.98 -4.71
CA ASP A 66 -11.72 -0.74 -4.49
C ASP A 66 -11.64 0.23 -5.67
N VAL A 67 -10.51 0.23 -6.40
CA VAL A 67 -10.32 1.16 -7.50
C VAL A 67 -9.70 0.47 -8.73
N PRO A 68 -10.28 -0.65 -9.19
CA PRO A 68 -9.69 -1.39 -10.31
C PRO A 68 -9.65 -0.60 -11.62
N GLU A 69 -10.55 0.35 -11.81
CA GLU A 69 -10.56 1.18 -13.02
C GLU A 69 -9.44 2.22 -13.03
N ASP A 70 -8.92 2.59 -11.85
CA ASP A 70 -7.86 3.58 -11.75
C ASP A 70 -6.47 2.95 -11.68
N TYR A 71 -6.38 1.72 -11.15
CA TYR A 71 -5.09 1.08 -10.95
C TYR A 71 -5.22 -0.42 -11.11
N SER A 72 -4.62 -0.95 -12.18
CA SER A 72 -4.73 -2.36 -12.56
C SER A 72 -3.59 -3.18 -11.95
N PRO A 73 -3.77 -4.52 -11.85
CA PRO A 73 -2.66 -5.40 -11.45
C PRO A 73 -1.46 -5.27 -12.39
N GLN A 74 -1.72 -5.05 -13.67
CA GLN A 74 -0.67 -4.90 -14.67
C GLN A 74 0.17 -3.66 -14.39
N ARG A 75 -0.48 -2.54 -14.11
CA ARG A 75 0.21 -1.30 -13.78
C ARG A 75 1.00 -1.46 -12.47
N MET A 76 0.41 -2.12 -11.49
CA MET A 76 1.08 -2.38 -10.22
C MET A 76 2.36 -3.20 -10.43
N ALA A 77 2.29 -4.23 -11.29
CA ALA A 77 3.46 -5.06 -11.60
C ALA A 77 4.56 -4.23 -12.28
N GLU A 78 4.17 -3.34 -13.20
CA GLU A 78 5.13 -2.49 -13.89
C GLU A 78 5.83 -1.51 -12.97
N GLU A 79 5.10 -0.98 -11.99
CA GLU A 79 5.62 0.06 -11.11
C GLU A 79 6.32 -0.51 -9.87
N PHE A 80 5.86 -1.66 -9.36
CA PHE A 80 6.34 -2.20 -8.09
C PHE A 80 6.81 -3.64 -8.14
N GLY A 81 6.62 -4.32 -9.28
CA GLY A 81 7.11 -5.68 -9.48
C GLY A 81 6.03 -6.73 -9.32
N ASP A 82 6.28 -7.90 -9.92
CA ASP A 82 5.32 -9.00 -9.93
C ASP A 82 5.09 -9.56 -8.54
N ARG A 83 6.11 -9.59 -7.70
CA ARG A 83 5.99 -10.13 -6.35
C ARG A 83 4.99 -9.37 -5.51
N VAL A 84 4.96 -8.03 -5.65
CA VAL A 84 3.99 -7.20 -4.93
C VAL A 84 2.57 -7.58 -5.35
N VAL A 85 2.34 -7.76 -6.66
CA VAL A 85 1.02 -8.16 -7.16
C VAL A 85 0.63 -9.53 -6.58
N GLU A 86 1.56 -10.48 -6.58
CA GLU A 86 1.29 -11.80 -6.03
C GLU A 86 0.91 -11.73 -4.55
N LEU A 87 1.62 -10.91 -3.79
CA LEU A 87 1.32 -10.73 -2.38
C LEU A 87 -0.05 -10.09 -2.15
N VAL A 88 -0.38 -9.06 -2.94
CA VAL A 88 -1.68 -8.40 -2.82
C VAL A 88 -2.80 -9.38 -3.15
N ARG A 89 -2.65 -10.14 -4.24
CA ARG A 89 -3.69 -11.07 -4.69
C ARG A 89 -3.79 -12.28 -3.76
N GLY A 90 -2.70 -12.63 -3.11
CA GLY A 90 -2.67 -13.77 -2.20
C GLY A 90 -3.42 -13.53 -0.90
N VAL A 91 -3.69 -12.28 -0.54
CA VAL A 91 -4.42 -11.96 0.69
C VAL A 91 -5.92 -11.71 0.44
N THR A 92 -6.37 -11.84 -0.79
CA THR A 92 -7.79 -11.63 -1.13
C THR A 92 -8.59 -12.96 -1.25
#